data_fec8b5a0a993d943e31896f0c34cca25
#
_entry.id   fec8b5a0a993d943e31896f0c34cca25
#
_cell.length_a   1.000
_cell.length_b   1.000
_cell.length_c   1.000
_cell.angle_alpha   90.00
_cell.angle_beta   90.00
_cell.angle_gamma   90.00
#
_symmetry.space_group_name_H-M   'P 1'
#
loop_
_entity.id
_entity.type
_entity.pdbx_description
1 polymer ?
#
loop_
_entity_poly.entity_id
_entity_poly.type
_entity_poly.pdbx_seq_one_letter_code
_entity_poly.pdbx_strand_id
1 'polypeptide(L)'
;MKFSEMPYKRIDMEEVEKEYKSIIERTKNAKSGEEQFEIHREYYKFTADVQTSMELAMIRHDIDTTDEFYEKESDFYDEVGPIISQYENEYGKVLYDSPYRDYLESKIGKVTFKNIEIANKAFDEKIIPLMQEENALSSRYSKLIATAKIPFEGEVYNLSLMRKFQTSPDRELRRKAWKAVSDYFLSVTDEIDEIYDKMVKN
;
A
#
# COMPACT_ATOMS: atom_id res chain seq x y z
N MET A 1 13.13 15.68 -13.56
CA MET A 1 11.66 15.67 -13.59
C MET A 1 11.18 15.84 -12.15
N LYS A 2 10.26 16.75 -11.90
CA LYS A 2 9.68 16.91 -10.55
C LYS A 2 8.59 15.85 -10.34
N PHE A 3 8.30 15.51 -9.09
CA PHE A 3 7.24 14.56 -8.75
C PHE A 3 5.87 14.93 -9.37
N SER A 4 5.52 16.22 -9.33
CA SER A 4 4.28 16.74 -9.92
C SER A 4 4.21 16.59 -11.45
N GLU A 5 5.34 16.39 -12.11
CA GLU A 5 5.45 16.26 -13.58
C GLU A 5 5.51 14.80 -14.03
N MET A 6 5.60 13.85 -13.10
CA MET A 6 5.63 12.41 -13.43
C MET A 6 4.31 11.99 -14.07
N PRO A 7 4.33 11.39 -15.28
CA PRO A 7 3.11 10.91 -15.89
C PRO A 7 2.51 9.77 -15.06
N TYR A 8 1.21 9.84 -14.84
CA TYR A 8 0.45 8.75 -14.23
C TYR A 8 -0.36 8.01 -15.30
N LYS A 9 -0.34 6.70 -15.23
CA LYS A 9 -1.23 5.84 -16.01
C LYS A 9 -1.62 4.66 -15.12
N ARG A 10 -2.93 4.43 -14.96
CA ARG A 10 -3.43 3.22 -14.27
C ARG A 10 -2.92 1.99 -15.00
N ILE A 11 -2.50 0.99 -14.25
CA ILE A 11 -2.14 -0.31 -14.81
C ILE A 11 -3.37 -0.99 -15.42
N ASP A 12 -3.14 -1.81 -16.45
CA ASP A 12 -4.13 -2.75 -16.97
C ASP A 12 -3.90 -4.11 -16.30
N MET A 13 -4.84 -4.53 -15.45
CA MET A 13 -4.68 -5.78 -14.68
C MET A 13 -4.62 -7.02 -15.58
N GLU A 14 -5.32 -7.04 -16.71
CA GLU A 14 -5.26 -8.18 -17.65
C GLU A 14 -3.85 -8.30 -18.26
N GLU A 15 -3.25 -7.16 -18.64
CA GLU A 15 -1.86 -7.10 -19.13
C GLU A 15 -0.86 -7.48 -18.03
N VAL A 16 -1.05 -6.97 -16.81
CA VAL A 16 -0.20 -7.25 -15.65
C VAL A 16 -0.23 -8.73 -15.31
N GLU A 17 -1.40 -9.34 -15.21
CA GLU A 17 -1.54 -10.77 -14.94
C GLU A 17 -0.91 -11.64 -16.02
N LYS A 18 -1.12 -11.28 -17.28
CA LYS A 18 -0.53 -11.99 -18.41
C LYS A 18 1.00 -11.96 -18.35
N GLU A 19 1.58 -10.80 -18.01
CA GLU A 19 3.03 -10.67 -17.93
C GLU A 19 3.59 -11.45 -16.73
N TYR A 20 2.96 -11.40 -15.53
CA TYR A 20 3.34 -12.25 -14.40
C TYR A 20 3.33 -13.72 -14.77
N LYS A 21 2.25 -14.22 -15.36
CA LYS A 21 2.12 -15.62 -15.80
C LYS A 21 3.21 -16.01 -16.80
N SER A 22 3.49 -15.12 -17.76
CA SER A 22 4.58 -15.30 -18.75
C SER A 22 5.95 -15.41 -18.08
N ILE A 23 6.27 -14.49 -17.20
CA ILE A 23 7.56 -14.46 -16.47
C ILE A 23 7.70 -15.70 -15.58
N ILE A 24 6.67 -16.07 -14.83
CA ILE A 24 6.65 -17.26 -13.98
C ILE A 24 6.92 -18.53 -14.80
N GLU A 25 6.21 -18.69 -15.92
CA GLU A 25 6.35 -19.86 -16.80
C GLU A 25 7.74 -19.92 -17.45
N ARG A 26 8.26 -18.80 -17.94
CA ARG A 26 9.61 -18.71 -18.50
C ARG A 26 10.66 -19.05 -17.45
N THR A 27 10.47 -18.58 -16.20
CA THR A 27 11.39 -18.88 -15.08
C THR A 27 11.40 -20.39 -14.76
N LYS A 28 10.22 -21.05 -14.75
CA LYS A 28 10.09 -22.49 -14.55
C LYS A 28 10.81 -23.30 -15.67
N ASN A 29 10.78 -22.80 -16.88
CA ASN A 29 11.31 -23.49 -18.07
C ASN A 29 12.74 -23.13 -18.44
N ALA A 30 13.37 -22.19 -17.76
CA ALA A 30 14.75 -21.76 -18.02
C ALA A 30 15.74 -22.92 -17.91
N LYS A 31 16.75 -22.90 -18.76
CA LYS A 31 17.72 -23.99 -18.90
C LYS A 31 19.04 -23.77 -18.19
N SER A 32 19.24 -22.55 -17.64
CA SER A 32 20.42 -22.20 -16.88
C SER A 32 20.14 -21.13 -15.83
N GLY A 33 21.05 -20.97 -14.87
CA GLY A 33 20.97 -19.90 -13.87
C GLY A 33 21.13 -18.51 -14.50
N GLU A 34 21.92 -18.38 -15.57
CA GLU A 34 22.07 -17.15 -16.33
C GLU A 34 20.76 -16.74 -16.97
N GLU A 35 20.06 -17.67 -17.62
CA GLU A 35 18.77 -17.42 -18.24
C GLU A 35 17.72 -17.00 -17.21
N GLN A 36 17.65 -17.71 -16.05
CA GLN A 36 16.76 -17.29 -14.96
C GLN A 36 17.11 -15.91 -14.40
N PHE A 37 18.39 -15.58 -14.31
CA PHE A 37 18.80 -14.26 -13.84
C PHE A 37 18.41 -13.13 -14.81
N GLU A 38 18.52 -13.36 -16.13
CA GLU A 38 18.03 -12.36 -17.11
C GLU A 38 16.49 -12.20 -17.02
N ILE A 39 15.73 -13.30 -16.89
CA ILE A 39 14.29 -13.22 -16.64
C ILE A 39 13.99 -12.47 -15.33
N HIS A 40 14.77 -12.67 -14.28
CA HIS A 40 14.64 -11.93 -13.02
C HIS A 40 14.87 -10.42 -13.20
N ARG A 41 15.80 -10.03 -14.06
CA ARG A 41 16.01 -8.61 -14.40
C ARG A 41 14.81 -8.00 -15.14
N GLU A 42 14.19 -8.75 -16.03
CA GLU A 42 12.96 -8.34 -16.71
C GLU A 42 11.80 -8.21 -15.70
N TYR A 43 11.64 -9.20 -14.81
CA TYR A 43 10.68 -9.17 -13.71
C TYR A 43 10.85 -7.91 -12.86
N TYR A 44 12.08 -7.62 -12.42
CA TYR A 44 12.34 -6.45 -11.58
C TYR A 44 12.00 -5.14 -12.28
N LYS A 45 12.27 -5.02 -13.57
CA LYS A 45 11.91 -3.85 -14.36
C LYS A 45 10.39 -3.71 -14.48
N PHE A 46 9.72 -4.81 -14.81
CA PHE A 46 8.27 -4.84 -14.95
C PHE A 46 7.56 -4.48 -13.63
N THR A 47 7.95 -5.10 -12.52
CA THR A 47 7.35 -4.81 -11.20
C THR A 47 7.64 -3.39 -10.74
N ALA A 48 8.80 -2.81 -11.07
CA ALA A 48 9.11 -1.42 -10.77
C ALA A 48 8.17 -0.45 -11.50
N ASP A 49 7.78 -0.73 -12.74
CA ASP A 49 6.81 0.07 -13.49
C ASP A 49 5.40 -0.03 -12.87
N VAL A 50 4.96 -1.24 -12.50
CA VAL A 50 3.68 -1.49 -11.81
C VAL A 50 3.65 -0.74 -10.47
N GLN A 51 4.68 -0.91 -9.66
CA GLN A 51 4.78 -0.30 -8.35
C GLN A 51 4.85 1.24 -8.45
N THR A 52 5.56 1.78 -9.44
CA THR A 52 5.61 3.24 -9.67
C THR A 52 4.21 3.80 -9.93
N SER A 53 3.38 3.11 -10.72
CA SER A 53 2.01 3.55 -10.99
C SER A 53 1.16 3.53 -9.72
N MET A 54 1.24 2.47 -8.93
CA MET A 54 0.55 2.34 -7.65
C MET A 54 0.96 3.45 -6.66
N GLU A 55 2.26 3.63 -6.45
CA GLU A 55 2.80 4.65 -5.53
C GLU A 55 2.42 6.08 -5.95
N LEU A 56 2.41 6.38 -7.26
CA LEU A 56 1.99 7.69 -7.75
C LEU A 56 0.52 7.97 -7.42
N ALA A 57 -0.36 6.99 -7.57
CA ALA A 57 -1.77 7.13 -7.22
C ALA A 57 -1.95 7.37 -5.72
N MET A 58 -1.35 6.52 -4.89
CA MET A 58 -1.47 6.58 -3.44
C MET A 58 -0.89 7.89 -2.88
N ILE A 59 0.33 8.29 -3.28
CA ILE A 59 0.96 9.53 -2.79
C ILE A 59 0.14 10.76 -3.21
N ARG A 60 -0.42 10.79 -4.42
CA ARG A 60 -1.24 11.91 -4.88
C ARG A 60 -2.58 11.98 -4.16
N HIS A 61 -3.19 10.85 -3.89
CA HIS A 61 -4.36 10.79 -3.02
C HIS A 61 -4.04 11.31 -1.61
N ASP A 62 -2.90 10.93 -1.02
CA ASP A 62 -2.49 11.40 0.32
C ASP A 62 -2.17 12.90 0.36
N ILE A 63 -1.70 13.49 -0.76
CA ILE A 63 -1.49 14.95 -0.87
C ILE A 63 -2.81 15.70 -0.85
N ASP A 64 -3.84 15.19 -1.54
CA ASP A 64 -5.18 15.78 -1.58
C ASP A 64 -6.25 14.68 -1.54
N THR A 65 -6.71 14.34 -0.33
CA THR A 65 -7.75 13.33 -0.09
C THR A 65 -9.16 13.77 -0.56
N THR A 66 -9.28 14.96 -1.14
CA THR A 66 -10.53 15.47 -1.75
C THR A 66 -10.54 15.37 -3.27
N ASP A 67 -9.43 14.94 -3.88
CA ASP A 67 -9.34 14.69 -5.31
C ASP A 67 -10.06 13.37 -5.67
N GLU A 68 -11.27 13.50 -6.24
CA GLU A 68 -12.11 12.34 -6.60
C GLU A 68 -11.47 11.41 -7.64
N PHE A 69 -10.50 11.89 -8.44
CA PHE A 69 -9.79 11.03 -9.37
C PHE A 69 -8.83 10.12 -8.62
N TYR A 70 -7.96 10.69 -7.78
CA TYR A 70 -6.98 9.89 -7.04
C TYR A 70 -7.61 9.07 -5.91
N GLU A 71 -8.78 9.45 -5.39
CA GLU A 71 -9.58 8.60 -4.51
C GLU A 71 -9.96 7.28 -5.23
N LYS A 72 -10.50 7.36 -6.45
CA LYS A 72 -10.85 6.16 -7.24
C LYS A 72 -9.63 5.34 -7.68
N GLU A 73 -8.48 5.98 -7.88
CA GLU A 73 -7.24 5.28 -8.19
C GLU A 73 -6.72 4.53 -6.95
N SER A 74 -6.79 5.13 -5.76
CA SER A 74 -6.44 4.48 -4.50
C SER A 74 -7.34 3.27 -4.22
N ASP A 75 -8.67 3.42 -4.33
CA ASP A 75 -9.62 2.32 -4.18
C ASP A 75 -9.31 1.15 -5.13
N PHE A 76 -8.97 1.47 -6.38
CA PHE A 76 -8.57 0.44 -7.35
C PHE A 76 -7.33 -0.33 -6.88
N TYR A 77 -6.30 0.35 -6.36
CA TYR A 77 -5.09 -0.34 -5.90
C TYR A 77 -5.29 -1.06 -4.56
N ASP A 78 -6.19 -0.62 -3.70
CA ASP A 78 -6.61 -1.36 -2.51
C ASP A 78 -7.22 -2.73 -2.88
N GLU A 79 -7.96 -2.79 -4.00
CA GLU A 79 -8.58 -4.01 -4.50
C GLU A 79 -7.58 -4.92 -5.22
N VAL A 80 -6.74 -4.38 -6.11
CA VAL A 80 -5.86 -5.19 -6.96
C VAL A 80 -4.50 -5.51 -6.33
N GLY A 81 -4.04 -4.72 -5.34
CA GLY A 81 -2.77 -4.92 -4.66
C GLY A 81 -2.59 -6.33 -4.08
N PRO A 82 -3.57 -6.89 -3.35
CA PRO A 82 -3.50 -8.27 -2.87
C PRO A 82 -3.40 -9.32 -3.98
N ILE A 83 -4.01 -9.07 -5.15
CA ILE A 83 -3.91 -9.95 -6.32
C ILE A 83 -2.49 -9.89 -6.91
N ILE A 84 -1.90 -8.69 -7.01
CA ILE A 84 -0.50 -8.51 -7.43
C ILE A 84 0.43 -9.26 -6.47
N SER A 85 0.22 -9.13 -5.16
CA SER A 85 1.00 -9.83 -4.13
C SER A 85 0.93 -11.35 -4.25
N GLN A 86 -0.20 -11.90 -4.73
CA GLN A 86 -0.31 -13.33 -5.04
C GLN A 86 0.68 -13.75 -6.12
N TYR A 87 0.76 -13.02 -7.24
CA TYR A 87 1.70 -13.31 -8.33
C TYR A 87 3.16 -13.13 -7.90
N GLU A 88 3.45 -12.10 -7.10
CA GLU A 88 4.79 -11.89 -6.54
C GLU A 88 5.22 -13.04 -5.64
N ASN A 89 4.29 -13.56 -4.84
CA ASN A 89 4.53 -14.74 -4.00
C ASN A 89 4.73 -16.01 -4.83
N GLU A 90 3.93 -16.23 -5.88
CA GLU A 90 4.11 -17.36 -6.79
C GLU A 90 5.48 -17.29 -7.47
N TYR A 91 5.87 -16.12 -7.98
CA TYR A 91 7.20 -15.92 -8.55
C TYR A 91 8.31 -16.18 -7.53
N GLY A 92 8.17 -15.68 -6.30
CA GLY A 92 9.08 -15.92 -5.20
C GLY A 92 9.26 -17.42 -4.90
N LYS A 93 8.17 -18.20 -4.90
CA LYS A 93 8.22 -19.67 -4.73
C LYS A 93 9.03 -20.33 -5.84
N VAL A 94 8.81 -19.93 -7.09
CA VAL A 94 9.55 -20.46 -8.25
C VAL A 94 11.05 -20.18 -8.16
N LEU A 95 11.43 -18.97 -7.73
CA LEU A 95 12.84 -18.64 -7.51
C LEU A 95 13.44 -19.44 -6.34
N TYR A 96 12.70 -19.57 -5.24
CA TYR A 96 13.15 -20.28 -4.04
C TYR A 96 13.41 -21.76 -4.30
N ASP A 97 12.53 -22.39 -5.08
CA ASP A 97 12.60 -23.82 -5.42
C ASP A 97 13.46 -24.10 -6.67
N SER A 98 14.11 -23.07 -7.23
CA SER A 98 14.90 -23.20 -8.45
C SER A 98 16.10 -24.15 -8.27
N PRO A 99 16.37 -25.03 -9.25
CA PRO A 99 17.59 -25.81 -9.28
C PRO A 99 18.87 -24.96 -9.44
N TYR A 100 18.72 -23.70 -9.85
CA TYR A 100 19.80 -22.72 -10.01
C TYR A 100 19.91 -21.74 -8.83
N ARG A 101 19.30 -22.07 -7.70
CA ARG A 101 19.22 -21.20 -6.54
C ARG A 101 20.57 -20.65 -6.09
N ASP A 102 21.61 -21.50 -5.99
CA ASP A 102 22.93 -21.06 -5.55
C ASP A 102 23.52 -19.99 -6.48
N TYR A 103 23.31 -20.14 -7.78
CA TYR A 103 23.71 -19.13 -8.76
C TYR A 103 22.95 -17.83 -8.56
N LEU A 104 21.63 -17.91 -8.42
CA LEU A 104 20.77 -16.74 -8.20
C LEU A 104 21.13 -16.04 -6.88
N GLU A 105 21.35 -16.76 -5.79
CA GLU A 105 21.82 -16.18 -4.52
C GLU A 105 23.13 -15.41 -4.68
N SER A 106 24.05 -15.90 -5.53
CA SER A 106 25.32 -15.21 -5.82
C SER A 106 25.14 -13.87 -6.56
N LYS A 107 24.02 -13.70 -7.29
CA LYS A 107 23.71 -12.51 -8.10
C LYS A 107 22.77 -11.55 -7.39
N ILE A 108 21.73 -12.07 -6.73
CA ILE A 108 20.64 -11.28 -6.14
C ILE A 108 20.87 -11.06 -4.63
N GLY A 109 21.65 -11.96 -4.00
CA GLY A 109 21.97 -11.91 -2.58
C GLY A 109 21.13 -12.86 -1.71
N LYS A 110 21.76 -13.41 -0.68
CA LYS A 110 21.13 -14.35 0.26
C LYS A 110 19.97 -13.76 1.05
N VAL A 111 20.01 -12.46 1.33
CA VAL A 111 18.94 -11.77 2.10
C VAL A 111 17.62 -11.80 1.33
N THR A 112 17.66 -11.63 0.00
CA THR A 112 16.48 -11.72 -0.86
C THR A 112 15.79 -13.09 -0.71
N PHE A 113 16.56 -14.18 -0.76
CA PHE A 113 15.99 -15.53 -0.61
C PHE A 113 15.47 -15.81 0.80
N LYS A 114 16.09 -15.22 1.83
CA LYS A 114 15.55 -15.30 3.18
C LYS A 114 14.22 -14.55 3.33
N ASN A 115 14.10 -13.39 2.68
CA ASN A 115 12.83 -12.64 2.66
C ASN A 115 11.74 -13.41 1.90
N ILE A 116 12.09 -14.05 0.75
CA ILE A 116 11.16 -14.93 0.02
C ILE A 116 10.71 -16.10 0.91
N GLU A 117 11.62 -16.73 1.65
CA GLU A 117 11.26 -17.81 2.59
C GLU A 117 10.25 -17.35 3.65
N ILE A 118 10.45 -16.15 4.20
CA ILE A 118 9.54 -15.59 5.20
C ILE A 118 8.18 -15.27 4.55
N ALA A 119 8.17 -14.64 3.39
CA ALA A 119 6.95 -14.31 2.66
C ALA A 119 6.14 -15.56 2.30
N ASN A 120 6.80 -16.61 1.81
CA ASN A 120 6.17 -17.90 1.50
C ASN A 120 5.50 -18.57 2.71
N LYS A 121 5.97 -18.30 3.93
CA LYS A 121 5.36 -18.82 5.16
C LYS A 121 4.19 -18.00 5.65
N ALA A 122 4.15 -16.73 5.29
CA ALA A 122 3.13 -15.77 5.76
C ALA A 122 1.93 -15.65 4.82
N PHE A 123 2.08 -16.01 3.53
CA PHE A 123 1.04 -15.83 2.52
C PHE A 123 0.25 -17.10 2.23
N ASP A 124 -1.09 -16.99 2.22
CA ASP A 124 -2.03 -17.97 1.71
C ASP A 124 -3.08 -17.24 0.85
N GLU A 125 -3.41 -17.75 -0.33
CA GLU A 125 -4.40 -17.13 -1.25
C GLU A 125 -5.77 -16.91 -0.59
N LYS A 126 -6.10 -17.70 0.44
CA LYS A 126 -7.36 -17.55 1.18
C LYS A 126 -7.47 -16.24 1.95
N ILE A 127 -6.32 -15.58 2.24
CA ILE A 127 -6.32 -14.29 2.96
C ILE A 127 -6.54 -13.10 2.04
N ILE A 128 -6.53 -13.25 0.70
CA ILE A 128 -6.69 -12.14 -0.25
C ILE A 128 -7.95 -11.32 0.04
N PRO A 129 -9.15 -11.92 0.22
CA PRO A 129 -10.35 -11.13 0.55
C PRO A 129 -10.23 -10.36 1.86
N LEU A 130 -9.55 -10.93 2.86
CA LEU A 130 -9.30 -10.25 4.14
C LEU A 130 -8.32 -9.08 3.97
N MET A 131 -7.28 -9.25 3.15
CA MET A 131 -6.34 -8.17 2.82
C MET A 131 -7.05 -7.01 2.09
N GLN A 132 -7.96 -7.31 1.16
CA GLN A 132 -8.77 -6.30 0.48
C GLN A 132 -9.68 -5.54 1.46
N GLU A 133 -10.33 -6.26 2.37
CA GLU A 133 -11.15 -5.66 3.42
C GLU A 133 -10.31 -4.79 4.37
N GLU A 134 -9.13 -5.26 4.79
CA GLU A 134 -8.19 -4.51 5.64
C GLU A 134 -7.71 -3.22 4.95
N ASN A 135 -7.37 -3.28 3.67
CA ASN A 135 -6.99 -2.10 2.90
C ASN A 135 -8.14 -1.07 2.86
N ALA A 136 -9.35 -1.50 2.52
CA ALA A 136 -10.52 -0.63 2.48
C ALA A 136 -10.83 0.00 3.86
N LEU A 137 -10.68 -0.75 4.96
CA LEU A 137 -10.85 -0.24 6.32
C LEU A 137 -9.77 0.77 6.69
N SER A 138 -8.52 0.51 6.30
CA SER A 138 -7.38 1.43 6.49
C SER A 138 -7.59 2.75 5.75
N SER A 139 -8.01 2.68 4.50
CA SER A 139 -8.33 3.87 3.68
C SER A 139 -9.50 4.64 4.27
N ARG A 140 -10.56 3.96 4.74
CA ARG A 140 -11.69 4.59 5.43
C ARG A 140 -11.24 5.32 6.70
N TYR A 141 -10.38 4.71 7.52
CA TYR A 141 -9.82 5.37 8.71
C TYR A 141 -8.98 6.60 8.34
N SER A 142 -8.09 6.46 7.37
CA SER A 142 -7.23 7.55 6.91
C SER A 142 -8.05 8.74 6.41
N LYS A 143 -9.09 8.48 5.63
CA LYS A 143 -10.04 9.51 5.16
C LYS A 143 -10.77 10.20 6.30
N LEU A 144 -11.28 9.42 7.29
CA LEU A 144 -11.94 9.97 8.47
C LEU A 144 -11.05 10.97 9.22
N ILE A 145 -9.78 10.61 9.41
CA ILE A 145 -8.80 11.47 10.10
C ILE A 145 -8.40 12.69 9.25
N ALA A 146 -8.16 12.50 7.96
CA ALA A 146 -7.71 13.57 7.06
C ALA A 146 -8.79 14.65 6.84
N THR A 147 -10.05 14.25 6.76
CA THR A 147 -11.20 15.16 6.51
C THR A 147 -11.82 15.73 7.77
N ALA A 148 -11.18 15.58 8.94
CA ALA A 148 -11.66 16.09 10.21
C ALA A 148 -12.01 17.59 10.13
N LYS A 149 -13.21 17.97 10.58
CA LYS A 149 -13.71 19.33 10.64
C LYS A 149 -13.96 19.72 12.09
N ILE A 150 -13.06 20.49 12.67
CA ILE A 150 -13.07 20.87 14.08
C ILE A 150 -13.40 22.37 14.17
N PRO A 151 -14.60 22.76 14.60
CA PRO A 151 -14.94 24.15 14.86
C PRO A 151 -14.12 24.67 16.04
N PHE A 152 -13.37 25.77 15.85
CA PHE A 152 -12.55 26.35 16.89
C PHE A 152 -12.33 27.85 16.67
N GLU A 153 -12.57 28.68 17.70
CA GLU A 153 -12.39 30.16 17.67
C GLU A 153 -13.04 30.87 16.45
N GLY A 154 -14.19 30.33 15.99
CA GLY A 154 -14.97 30.92 14.89
C GLY A 154 -14.63 30.43 13.49
N GLU A 155 -13.65 29.54 13.36
CA GLU A 155 -13.24 28.91 12.11
C GLU A 155 -13.31 27.39 12.20
N VAL A 156 -13.07 26.69 11.08
CA VAL A 156 -13.03 25.23 11.01
C VAL A 156 -11.61 24.78 10.64
N TYR A 157 -11.05 23.89 11.45
CA TYR A 157 -9.69 23.37 11.29
C TYR A 157 -9.70 21.86 11.13
N ASN A 158 -8.69 21.31 10.44
CA ASN A 158 -8.39 19.89 10.50
C ASN A 158 -7.47 19.57 11.70
N LEU A 159 -7.23 18.28 11.96
CA LEU A 159 -6.40 17.83 13.09
C LEU A 159 -4.98 18.41 13.05
N SER A 160 -4.37 18.49 11.87
CA SER A 160 -3.02 19.03 11.70
C SER A 160 -2.93 20.52 12.05
N LEU A 161 -3.92 21.29 11.60
CA LEU A 161 -3.98 22.74 11.88
C LEU A 161 -4.31 23.03 13.35
N MET A 162 -5.04 22.15 14.04
CA MET A 162 -5.32 22.27 15.47
C MET A 162 -4.04 22.22 16.32
N ARG A 163 -2.97 21.59 15.83
CA ARG A 163 -1.71 21.40 16.57
C ARG A 163 -1.09 22.72 17.01
N LYS A 164 -1.19 23.80 16.22
CA LYS A 164 -0.68 25.13 16.58
C LYS A 164 -1.32 25.68 17.87
N PHE A 165 -2.61 25.36 18.08
CA PHE A 165 -3.33 25.79 19.30
C PHE A 165 -3.06 24.85 20.47
N GLN A 166 -2.91 23.56 20.23
CA GLN A 166 -2.56 22.55 21.24
C GLN A 166 -1.16 22.76 21.84
N THR A 167 -0.28 23.48 21.14
CA THR A 167 1.08 23.82 21.59
C THR A 167 1.24 25.29 21.99
N SER A 168 0.17 26.07 22.04
CA SER A 168 0.18 27.48 22.40
C SER A 168 0.81 27.73 23.79
N PRO A 169 1.57 28.82 24.00
CA PRO A 169 2.01 29.24 25.36
C PRO A 169 0.83 29.55 26.29
N ASP A 170 -0.31 30.02 25.75
CA ASP A 170 -1.52 30.26 26.53
C ASP A 170 -2.16 28.93 26.95
N ARG A 171 -2.22 28.72 28.29
CA ARG A 171 -2.76 27.47 28.88
C ARG A 171 -4.26 27.30 28.59
N GLU A 172 -5.04 28.38 28.64
CA GLU A 172 -6.49 28.28 28.42
C GLU A 172 -6.80 27.99 26.95
N LEU A 173 -6.07 28.60 26.02
CA LEU A 173 -6.19 28.30 24.60
C LEU A 173 -5.82 26.84 24.32
N ARG A 174 -4.70 26.33 24.92
CA ARG A 174 -4.34 24.90 24.80
C ARG A 174 -5.46 24.00 25.31
N ARG A 175 -6.02 24.29 26.49
CA ARG A 175 -7.09 23.47 27.09
C ARG A 175 -8.31 23.41 26.19
N LYS A 176 -8.74 24.56 25.65
CA LYS A 176 -9.85 24.62 24.69
C LYS A 176 -9.56 23.80 23.42
N ALA A 177 -8.34 23.92 22.86
CA ALA A 177 -7.95 23.21 21.65
C ALA A 177 -7.94 21.69 21.86
N TRP A 178 -7.40 21.21 22.98
CA TRP A 178 -7.44 19.79 23.32
C TRP A 178 -8.86 19.29 23.52
N LYS A 179 -9.74 20.11 24.15
CA LYS A 179 -11.15 19.76 24.30
C LYS A 179 -11.83 19.65 22.93
N ALA A 180 -11.65 20.60 22.03
CA ALA A 180 -12.27 20.58 20.70
C ALA A 180 -11.84 19.35 19.89
N VAL A 181 -10.54 18.97 19.95
CA VAL A 181 -10.05 17.73 19.32
C VAL A 181 -10.64 16.48 19.97
N SER A 182 -10.75 16.46 21.31
CA SER A 182 -11.40 15.35 22.01
C SER A 182 -12.88 15.22 21.66
N ASP A 183 -13.60 16.35 21.57
CA ASP A 183 -15.02 16.36 21.18
C ASP A 183 -15.21 15.83 19.75
N TYR A 184 -14.28 16.15 18.82
CA TYR A 184 -14.29 15.55 17.48
C TYR A 184 -14.12 14.03 17.54
N PHE A 185 -13.11 13.51 18.25
CA PHE A 185 -12.92 12.06 18.36
C PHE A 185 -14.12 11.38 18.99
N LEU A 186 -14.74 11.99 20.02
CA LEU A 186 -15.96 11.46 20.62
C LEU A 186 -17.11 11.42 19.61
N SER A 187 -17.19 12.38 18.68
CA SER A 187 -18.26 12.42 17.67
C SER A 187 -18.12 11.34 16.58
N VAL A 188 -16.92 10.78 16.41
CA VAL A 188 -16.62 9.72 15.41
C VAL A 188 -16.25 8.38 16.05
N THR A 189 -16.41 8.24 17.36
CA THR A 189 -16.03 7.04 18.12
C THR A 189 -16.67 5.78 17.53
N ASP A 190 -17.97 5.81 17.28
CA ASP A 190 -18.70 4.62 16.77
C ASP A 190 -18.16 4.14 15.43
N GLU A 191 -17.74 5.07 14.56
CA GLU A 191 -17.12 4.73 13.28
C GLU A 191 -15.71 4.16 13.43
N ILE A 192 -14.91 4.72 14.34
CA ILE A 192 -13.57 4.20 14.65
C ILE A 192 -13.68 2.80 15.27
N ASP A 193 -14.62 2.62 16.21
CA ASP A 193 -14.84 1.32 16.87
C ASP A 193 -15.31 0.26 15.86
N GLU A 194 -16.18 0.62 14.91
CA GLU A 194 -16.61 -0.29 13.83
C GLU A 194 -15.43 -0.72 12.95
N ILE A 195 -14.60 0.24 12.53
CA ILE A 195 -13.41 -0.05 11.72
C ILE A 195 -12.47 -0.99 12.48
N TYR A 196 -12.15 -0.63 13.73
CA TYR A 196 -11.25 -1.40 14.57
C TYR A 196 -11.76 -2.82 14.84
N ASP A 197 -13.07 -2.97 15.16
CA ASP A 197 -13.69 -4.27 15.43
C ASP A 197 -13.63 -5.19 14.19
N LYS A 198 -13.80 -4.64 13.00
CA LYS A 198 -13.64 -5.39 11.75
C LYS A 198 -12.19 -5.80 11.51
N MET A 199 -11.22 -4.88 11.68
CA MET A 199 -9.79 -5.18 11.50
C MET A 199 -9.29 -6.26 12.48
N VAL A 200 -9.80 -6.29 13.71
CA VAL A 200 -9.41 -7.30 14.70
C VAL A 200 -10.05 -8.67 14.42
N LYS A 201 -11.20 -8.71 13.74
CA LYS A 201 -11.91 -9.96 13.39
C LYS A 201 -11.42 -10.60 12.09
N ASN A 202 -10.74 -9.84 11.24
CA ASN A 202 -10.07 -10.35 10.05
C ASN A 202 -8.79 -11.10 10.41
#